data_70cabb185a5e6f2f02ad5c33286d419f
#
_entry.id   70cabb185a5e6f2f02ad5c33286d419f
#
_cell.length_a   1.000
_cell.length_b   1.000
_cell.length_c   1.000
_cell.angle_alpha   90.00
_cell.angle_beta   90.00
_cell.angle_gamma   90.00
#
_symmetry.space_group_name_H-M   'P 1'
#
loop_
_entity.id
_entity.type
_entity.pdbx_description
1 polymer ?
#
loop_
_entity_poly.entity_id
_entity_poly.type
_entity_poly.pdbx_seq_one_letter_code
_entity_poly.pdbx_strand_id
1 'polypeptide(L)'
;MKRLIYSILAFAVIAMANACDKNGSEPDVPKLYVNTWVVNFSNEFSSIMQLNDDGTVLLGNVFTEETLAELKESIDMDKLTDEQKALVNGIKVNDVYSFNGWYSMKRNSDGSMAFCLTYENLSDDGPQAIPMAFYVKEVTGDHMLLFNGDFDENDNPKYMEAVRLEKSSVTPGTFYDQRVISELPHIENVDAEVQ
;
A
#
# COMPACT_ATOMS: atom_id res chain seq x y z
N MET A 1 13.32 30.18 2.35
CA MET A 1 12.40 29.51 3.29
C MET A 1 11.91 28.13 2.79
N LYS A 2 11.44 27.96 1.53
CA LYS A 2 10.99 26.66 1.00
C LYS A 2 12.02 25.51 1.14
N ARG A 3 13.32 25.77 0.93
CA ARG A 3 14.38 24.75 1.04
C ARG A 3 14.61 24.23 2.48
N LEU A 4 14.29 25.05 3.50
CA LEU A 4 14.43 24.65 4.90
C LEU A 4 13.30 23.69 5.33
N ILE A 5 12.11 23.90 4.77
CA ILE A 5 10.92 23.07 5.04
C ILE A 5 11.14 21.66 4.47
N TYR A 6 11.70 21.55 3.24
CA TYR A 6 12.02 20.24 2.65
C TYR A 6 13.10 19.48 3.44
N SER A 7 14.05 20.19 4.04
CA SER A 7 15.06 19.56 4.91
C SER A 7 14.46 19.03 6.20
N ILE A 8 13.47 19.72 6.77
CA ILE A 8 12.78 19.28 7.99
C ILE A 8 11.85 18.07 7.69
N LEU A 9 11.17 18.09 6.55
CA LEU A 9 10.35 16.96 6.09
C LEU A 9 11.19 15.71 5.79
N ALA A 10 12.34 15.87 5.12
CA ALA A 10 13.28 14.77 4.88
C ALA A 10 13.81 14.16 6.19
N PHE A 11 14.08 15.01 7.21
CA PHE A 11 14.47 14.53 8.54
C PHE A 11 13.32 13.82 9.29
N ALA A 12 12.09 14.28 9.13
CA ALA A 12 10.93 13.63 9.74
C ALA A 12 10.68 12.23 9.13
N VAL A 13 10.82 12.09 7.81
CA VAL A 13 10.72 10.79 7.12
C VAL A 13 11.83 9.84 7.54
N ILE A 14 13.07 10.32 7.68
CA ILE A 14 14.21 9.50 8.16
C ILE A 14 14.02 9.11 9.64
N ALA A 15 13.48 9.99 10.47
CA ALA A 15 13.18 9.67 11.86
C ALA A 15 12.04 8.64 11.99
N MET A 16 11.05 8.68 11.08
CA MET A 16 9.98 7.69 11.02
C MET A 16 10.45 6.33 10.48
N ALA A 17 11.37 6.30 9.52
CA ALA A 17 11.94 5.05 9.00
C ALA A 17 12.65 4.23 10.10
N ASN A 18 13.29 4.90 11.09
CA ASN A 18 13.84 4.24 12.26
C ASN A 18 12.78 3.75 13.27
N ALA A 19 11.52 4.19 13.15
CA ALA A 19 10.41 3.73 13.97
C ALA A 19 9.72 2.49 13.39
N CYS A 20 9.96 2.16 12.12
CA CYS A 20 9.43 0.99 11.43
C CYS A 20 10.21 -0.31 11.73
N ASP A 21 10.75 -0.45 12.95
CA ASP A 21 11.41 -1.69 13.36
C ASP A 21 10.36 -2.74 13.75
N LYS A 22 10.59 -3.97 13.28
CA LYS A 22 9.76 -5.16 13.58
C LYS A 22 9.57 -5.42 15.08
N ASN A 23 10.45 -4.86 15.93
CA ASN A 23 10.47 -5.03 17.39
C ASN A 23 9.91 -3.81 18.16
N GLY A 24 9.18 -2.91 17.51
CA GLY A 24 8.57 -1.76 18.17
C GLY A 24 7.66 -2.20 19.32
N SER A 25 7.84 -1.62 20.50
CA SER A 25 6.93 -1.85 21.63
C SER A 25 5.50 -1.48 21.22
N GLU A 26 4.56 -2.41 21.43
CA GLU A 26 3.14 -2.13 21.18
C GLU A 26 2.71 -0.84 21.90
N PRO A 27 1.99 0.05 21.21
CA PRO A 27 1.43 1.22 21.85
C PRO A 27 0.39 0.77 22.89
N ASP A 28 0.33 1.49 24.00
CA ASP A 28 -0.73 1.38 25.03
C ASP A 28 -2.05 1.97 24.48
N VAL A 29 -2.52 1.42 23.36
CA VAL A 29 -3.72 1.86 22.65
C VAL A 29 -4.55 0.62 22.34
N PRO A 30 -5.88 0.66 22.54
CA PRO A 30 -6.75 -0.42 22.12
C PRO A 30 -6.46 -0.80 20.66
N LYS A 31 -6.39 -2.10 20.35
CA LYS A 31 -6.10 -2.61 19.00
C LYS A 31 -7.25 -2.37 18.02
N LEU A 32 -7.81 -1.17 18.00
CA LEU A 32 -8.90 -0.77 17.09
C LEU A 32 -8.45 -0.79 15.64
N TYR A 33 -7.15 -0.65 15.39
CA TYR A 33 -6.56 -0.69 14.06
C TYR A 33 -6.47 -2.10 13.47
N VAL A 34 -6.49 -3.17 14.28
CA VAL A 34 -6.47 -4.57 13.82
C VAL A 34 -7.78 -4.88 13.11
N ASN A 35 -7.78 -4.74 11.80
CA ASN A 35 -8.96 -4.87 10.95
C ASN A 35 -8.59 -4.87 9.46
N THR A 36 -9.62 -4.99 8.61
CA THR A 36 -9.49 -4.77 7.17
C THR A 36 -10.05 -3.41 6.81
N TRP A 37 -9.20 -2.59 6.21
CA TRP A 37 -9.46 -1.20 5.85
C TRP A 37 -9.43 -1.02 4.34
N VAL A 38 -10.24 -0.11 3.84
CA VAL A 38 -10.13 0.44 2.48
C VAL A 38 -9.52 1.80 2.60
N VAL A 39 -8.42 2.03 1.90
CA VAL A 39 -7.69 3.30 1.90
C VAL A 39 -7.32 3.66 0.46
N ASN A 40 -7.38 4.94 0.13
CA ASN A 40 -6.95 5.43 -1.17
C ASN A 40 -5.57 6.08 -1.01
N PHE A 41 -4.51 5.33 -1.27
CA PHE A 41 -3.13 5.87 -1.32
C PHE A 41 -2.89 6.67 -2.60
N SER A 42 -3.68 6.42 -3.64
CA SER A 42 -3.71 7.18 -4.89
C SER A 42 -5.14 7.51 -5.29
N ASN A 43 -5.32 8.35 -6.32
CA ASN A 43 -6.64 8.63 -6.88
C ASN A 43 -7.08 7.59 -7.93
N GLU A 44 -6.20 6.66 -8.29
CA GLU A 44 -6.40 5.72 -9.41
C GLU A 44 -7.12 4.43 -8.97
N PHE A 45 -6.89 4.00 -7.74
CA PHE A 45 -7.46 2.75 -7.23
C PHE A 45 -7.66 2.78 -5.71
N SER A 46 -8.60 1.97 -5.24
CA SER A 46 -8.75 1.68 -3.82
C SER A 46 -7.76 0.58 -3.40
N SER A 47 -7.16 0.75 -2.24
CA SER A 47 -6.29 -0.26 -1.63
C SER A 47 -7.00 -0.93 -0.46
N ILE A 48 -6.79 -2.23 -0.33
CA ILE A 48 -7.20 -3.02 0.84
C ILE A 48 -5.97 -3.13 1.75
N MET A 49 -6.15 -2.83 3.02
CA MET A 49 -5.11 -2.96 4.05
C MET A 49 -5.65 -3.81 5.19
N GLN A 50 -5.26 -5.07 5.23
CA GLN A 50 -5.62 -6.00 6.31
C GLN A 50 -4.51 -6.02 7.35
N LEU A 51 -4.77 -5.44 8.51
CA LEU A 51 -3.84 -5.40 9.65
C LEU A 51 -4.17 -6.55 10.60
N ASN A 52 -3.21 -7.44 10.80
CA ASN A 52 -3.36 -8.61 11.66
C ASN A 52 -2.79 -8.34 13.05
N ASP A 53 -3.24 -9.09 14.06
CA ASP A 53 -2.83 -8.93 15.47
C ASP A 53 -1.36 -9.27 15.72
N ASP A 54 -0.76 -10.08 14.85
CA ASP A 54 0.64 -10.48 14.90
C ASP A 54 1.61 -9.46 14.27
N GLY A 55 1.10 -8.30 13.84
CA GLY A 55 1.90 -7.26 13.18
C GLY A 55 2.15 -7.49 11.69
N THR A 56 1.56 -8.52 11.11
CA THR A 56 1.60 -8.71 9.66
C THR A 56 0.53 -7.87 8.97
N VAL A 57 0.76 -7.52 7.71
CA VAL A 57 -0.21 -6.82 6.86
C VAL A 57 -0.31 -7.51 5.51
N LEU A 58 -1.53 -7.60 5.01
CA LEU A 58 -1.79 -7.85 3.59
C LEU A 58 -2.27 -6.52 3.00
N LEU A 59 -1.44 -5.93 2.14
CA LEU A 59 -1.79 -4.75 1.36
C LEU A 59 -2.21 -5.20 -0.03
N GLY A 60 -3.21 -4.59 -0.63
CA GLY A 60 -3.62 -4.97 -1.98
C GLY A 60 -4.32 -3.84 -2.72
N ASN A 61 -4.08 -3.77 -4.02
CA ASN A 61 -4.71 -2.83 -4.92
C ASN A 61 -5.86 -3.51 -5.66
N VAL A 62 -7.04 -2.91 -5.61
CA VAL A 62 -8.23 -3.44 -6.25
C VAL A 62 -8.17 -3.14 -7.74
N PHE A 63 -8.27 -4.16 -8.59
CA PHE A 63 -8.30 -3.98 -10.03
C PHE A 63 -9.54 -3.20 -10.47
N THR A 64 -9.31 -2.11 -11.16
CA THR A 64 -10.30 -1.40 -11.96
C THR A 64 -10.35 -1.99 -13.37
N GLU A 65 -11.27 -1.54 -14.22
CA GLU A 65 -11.28 -1.91 -15.64
C GLU A 65 -9.98 -1.50 -16.33
N GLU A 66 -9.47 -0.30 -16.03
CA GLU A 66 -8.26 0.27 -16.60
C GLU A 66 -7.02 -0.52 -16.18
N THR A 67 -6.77 -0.67 -14.86
CA THR A 67 -5.58 -1.38 -14.36
C THR A 67 -5.57 -2.87 -14.72
N LEU A 68 -6.73 -3.49 -14.85
CA LEU A 68 -6.85 -4.86 -15.34
C LEU A 68 -6.53 -4.97 -16.85
N ALA A 69 -6.95 -3.97 -17.64
CA ALA A 69 -6.60 -3.91 -19.06
C ALA A 69 -5.09 -3.73 -19.23
N GLU A 70 -4.48 -2.80 -18.51
CA GLU A 70 -3.02 -2.58 -18.52
C GLU A 70 -2.24 -3.83 -18.14
N LEU A 71 -2.66 -4.53 -17.08
CA LEU A 71 -2.05 -5.81 -16.71
C LEU A 71 -2.09 -6.81 -17.86
N LYS A 72 -3.27 -7.00 -18.48
CA LYS A 72 -3.43 -7.97 -19.59
C LYS A 72 -2.66 -7.58 -20.84
N GLU A 73 -2.51 -6.29 -21.11
CA GLU A 73 -1.71 -5.79 -22.22
C GLU A 73 -0.20 -5.94 -21.97
N SER A 74 0.24 -5.91 -20.71
CA SER A 74 1.65 -6.09 -20.35
C SER A 74 2.13 -7.54 -20.44
N ILE A 75 1.23 -8.52 -20.49
CA ILE A 75 1.56 -9.94 -20.45
C ILE A 75 1.71 -10.50 -21.87
N ASP A 76 2.81 -11.22 -22.12
CA ASP A 76 3.05 -11.93 -23.37
C ASP A 76 2.26 -13.25 -23.40
N MET A 77 1.02 -13.18 -23.86
CA MET A 77 0.08 -14.30 -23.89
C MET A 77 0.59 -15.50 -24.72
N ASP A 78 1.50 -15.27 -25.69
CA ASP A 78 2.03 -16.35 -26.55
C ASP A 78 3.05 -17.20 -25.81
N LYS A 79 3.72 -16.65 -24.80
CA LYS A 79 4.71 -17.35 -23.96
C LYS A 79 4.11 -18.07 -22.77
N LEU A 80 2.80 -17.88 -22.47
CA LEU A 80 2.14 -18.50 -21.33
C LEU A 80 1.83 -19.98 -21.54
N THR A 81 1.95 -20.76 -20.46
CA THR A 81 1.36 -22.09 -20.35
C THR A 81 -0.17 -22.01 -20.30
N ASP A 82 -0.87 -23.13 -20.53
CA ASP A 82 -2.33 -23.16 -20.44
C ASP A 82 -2.84 -22.81 -19.04
N GLU A 83 -2.11 -23.17 -17.99
CA GLU A 83 -2.44 -22.85 -16.60
C GLU A 83 -2.28 -21.35 -16.34
N GLN A 84 -1.21 -20.72 -16.83
CA GLN A 84 -0.99 -19.29 -16.74
C GLN A 84 -2.03 -18.51 -17.53
N LYS A 85 -2.42 -18.98 -18.73
CA LYS A 85 -3.53 -18.40 -19.50
C LYS A 85 -4.85 -18.44 -18.72
N ALA A 86 -5.13 -19.59 -18.07
CA ALA A 86 -6.33 -19.73 -17.26
C ALA A 86 -6.30 -18.77 -16.07
N LEU A 87 -5.14 -18.58 -15.43
CA LEU A 87 -4.95 -17.61 -14.35
C LEU A 87 -5.27 -16.18 -14.82
N VAL A 88 -4.59 -15.71 -15.88
CA VAL A 88 -4.75 -14.35 -16.41
C VAL A 88 -6.18 -14.07 -16.85
N ASN A 89 -6.81 -15.05 -17.53
CA ASN A 89 -8.21 -14.94 -17.95
C ASN A 89 -9.19 -14.98 -16.78
N GLY A 90 -8.78 -15.57 -15.65
CA GLY A 90 -9.57 -15.66 -14.42
C GLY A 90 -9.62 -14.36 -13.62
N ILE A 91 -8.62 -13.49 -13.78
CA ILE A 91 -8.56 -12.20 -13.06
C ILE A 91 -9.68 -11.27 -13.56
N LYS A 92 -10.39 -10.66 -12.62
CA LYS A 92 -11.57 -9.82 -12.86
C LYS A 92 -11.43 -8.46 -12.17
N VAL A 93 -12.25 -7.52 -12.59
CA VAL A 93 -12.49 -6.27 -11.87
C VAL A 93 -12.93 -6.58 -10.44
N ASN A 94 -12.44 -5.83 -9.49
CA ASN A 94 -12.55 -6.02 -8.03
C ASN A 94 -11.70 -7.16 -7.44
N ASP A 95 -11.01 -7.99 -8.22
CA ASP A 95 -9.95 -8.81 -7.67
C ASP A 95 -8.81 -7.94 -7.16
N VAL A 96 -7.93 -8.48 -6.35
CA VAL A 96 -6.93 -7.71 -5.61
C VAL A 96 -5.53 -8.20 -5.93
N TYR A 97 -4.68 -7.29 -6.38
CA TYR A 97 -3.24 -7.50 -6.51
C TYR A 97 -2.58 -7.24 -5.16
N SER A 98 -2.03 -8.26 -4.51
CA SER A 98 -1.69 -8.21 -3.10
C SER A 98 -0.20 -8.36 -2.80
N PHE A 99 0.21 -7.70 -1.72
CA PHE A 99 1.58 -7.62 -1.19
C PHE A 99 1.57 -8.03 0.27
N ASN A 100 2.53 -8.84 0.68
CA ASN A 100 2.75 -9.16 2.07
C ASN A 100 3.69 -8.15 2.72
N GLY A 101 3.52 -7.92 4.01
CA GLY A 101 4.35 -7.00 4.75
C GLY A 101 4.14 -7.08 6.26
N TRP A 102 4.60 -6.06 6.95
CA TRP A 102 4.42 -5.89 8.40
C TRP A 102 4.12 -4.45 8.72
N TYR A 103 3.52 -4.23 9.88
CA TYR A 103 3.25 -2.89 10.37
C TYR A 103 3.58 -2.78 11.86
N SER A 104 3.75 -1.55 12.28
CA SER A 104 3.81 -1.20 13.70
C SER A 104 3.12 0.12 13.96
N MET A 105 2.57 0.27 15.16
CA MET A 105 2.10 1.55 15.67
C MET A 105 2.91 1.92 16.91
N LYS A 106 3.43 3.13 16.94
CA LYS A 106 4.28 3.61 18.01
C LYS A 106 3.80 4.97 18.51
N ARG A 107 3.72 5.11 19.82
CA ARG A 107 3.52 6.41 20.45
C ARG A 107 4.86 7.13 20.56
N ASN A 108 4.90 8.34 20.01
CA ASN A 108 6.06 9.23 20.11
C ASN A 108 6.13 9.89 21.48
N SER A 109 7.28 10.50 21.81
CA SER A 109 7.49 11.21 23.08
C SER A 109 6.59 12.43 23.28
N ASP A 110 6.10 13.02 22.19
CA ASP A 110 5.15 14.13 22.18
C ASP A 110 3.68 13.69 22.31
N GLY A 111 3.43 12.38 22.43
CA GLY A 111 2.12 11.78 22.52
C GLY A 111 1.43 11.49 21.18
N SER A 112 2.00 11.93 20.07
CA SER A 112 1.50 11.57 18.74
C SER A 112 1.69 10.07 18.46
N MET A 113 0.92 9.52 17.53
CA MET A 113 1.07 8.14 17.08
C MET A 113 1.65 8.08 15.68
N ALA A 114 2.69 7.27 15.50
CA ALA A 114 3.19 6.87 14.20
C ALA A 114 2.65 5.50 13.82
N PHE A 115 2.19 5.37 12.59
CA PHE A 115 1.85 4.11 11.94
C PHE A 115 2.86 3.87 10.83
N CYS A 116 3.60 2.79 10.96
CA CYS A 116 4.61 2.38 9.99
C CYS A 116 4.16 1.11 9.32
N LEU A 117 4.14 1.12 8.01
CA LEU A 117 3.81 0.01 7.13
C LEU A 117 5.00 -0.28 6.25
N THR A 118 5.42 -1.52 6.14
CA THR A 118 6.43 -1.95 5.18
C THR A 118 5.89 -3.13 4.41
N TYR A 119 5.92 -3.06 3.09
CA TYR A 119 5.52 -4.18 2.23
C TYR A 119 6.65 -4.58 1.30
N GLU A 120 6.65 -5.83 0.88
CA GLU A 120 7.58 -6.33 -0.11
C GLU A 120 7.05 -6.00 -1.50
N ASN A 121 7.87 -5.33 -2.31
CA ASN A 121 7.63 -5.11 -3.71
C ASN A 121 8.67 -5.89 -4.53
N LEU A 122 8.23 -6.58 -5.57
CA LEU A 122 9.13 -7.25 -6.50
C LEU A 122 9.53 -6.27 -7.59
N SER A 123 10.81 -6.12 -7.80
CA SER A 123 11.40 -5.34 -8.90
C SER A 123 12.39 -6.21 -9.65
N ASP A 124 12.87 -5.73 -10.80
CA ASP A 124 13.88 -6.43 -11.62
C ASP A 124 15.18 -6.70 -10.84
N ASP A 125 15.49 -5.85 -9.86
CA ASP A 125 16.64 -5.99 -8.95
C ASP A 125 16.38 -6.97 -7.78
N GLY A 126 15.19 -7.57 -7.72
CA GLY A 126 14.76 -8.49 -6.68
C GLY A 126 13.79 -7.87 -5.67
N PRO A 127 13.42 -8.61 -4.61
CA PRO A 127 12.48 -8.14 -3.60
C PRO A 127 13.01 -6.92 -2.85
N GLN A 128 12.22 -5.87 -2.78
CA GLN A 128 12.52 -4.64 -2.06
C GLN A 128 11.48 -4.40 -0.97
N ALA A 129 11.94 -4.02 0.22
CA ALA A 129 11.07 -3.58 1.30
C ALA A 129 10.77 -2.09 1.14
N ILE A 130 9.50 -1.76 0.91
CA ILE A 130 9.05 -0.38 0.73
C ILE A 130 8.42 0.11 2.04
N PRO A 131 9.08 1.01 2.77
CA PRO A 131 8.51 1.59 3.98
C PRO A 131 7.57 2.76 3.65
N MET A 132 6.45 2.80 4.38
CA MET A 132 5.52 3.92 4.41
C MET A 132 5.30 4.33 5.86
N ALA A 133 5.30 5.62 6.14
CA ALA A 133 5.09 6.12 7.48
C ALA A 133 4.04 7.22 7.52
N PHE A 134 3.16 7.15 8.51
CA PHE A 134 2.06 8.07 8.70
C PHE A 134 1.97 8.52 10.15
N TYR A 135 1.47 9.72 10.37
CA TYR A 135 0.94 10.11 11.65
C TYR A 135 -0.53 9.73 11.72
N VAL A 136 -0.92 9.08 12.82
CA VAL A 136 -2.32 8.75 13.08
C VAL A 136 -2.94 9.90 13.84
N LYS A 137 -3.87 10.60 13.18
CA LYS A 137 -4.66 11.64 13.85
C LYS A 137 -5.76 11.06 14.71
N GLU A 138 -6.43 10.03 14.20
CA GLU A 138 -7.57 9.39 14.83
C GLU A 138 -7.70 7.93 14.37
N VAL A 139 -8.12 7.06 15.27
CA VAL A 139 -8.58 5.72 14.98
C VAL A 139 -9.85 5.43 15.79
N THR A 140 -10.89 4.99 15.11
CA THR A 140 -12.15 4.53 15.69
C THR A 140 -12.47 3.12 15.25
N GLY A 141 -13.64 2.60 15.63
CA GLY A 141 -14.12 1.31 15.13
C GLY A 141 -14.36 1.30 13.62
N ASP A 142 -14.64 2.43 12.99
CA ASP A 142 -15.11 2.52 11.60
C ASP A 142 -14.15 3.25 10.66
N HIS A 143 -13.28 4.13 11.17
CA HIS A 143 -12.32 4.86 10.35
C HIS A 143 -11.00 5.13 11.07
N MET A 144 -9.97 5.40 10.26
CA MET A 144 -8.66 5.84 10.69
C MET A 144 -8.22 7.00 9.80
N LEU A 145 -7.72 8.10 10.40
CA LEU A 145 -7.19 9.25 9.68
C LEU A 145 -5.67 9.24 9.74
N LEU A 146 -5.06 9.17 8.56
CA LEU A 146 -3.62 9.07 8.36
C LEU A 146 -3.10 10.34 7.68
N PHE A 147 -1.95 10.83 8.13
CA PHE A 147 -1.25 11.96 7.55
C PHE A 147 0.15 11.53 7.11
N ASN A 148 0.45 11.67 5.83
CA ASN A 148 1.75 11.29 5.23
C ASN A 148 2.73 12.45 5.07
N GLY A 149 2.36 13.66 5.53
CA GLY A 149 3.17 14.86 5.37
C GLY A 149 2.70 15.77 4.23
N ASP A 150 1.63 15.45 3.52
CA ASP A 150 1.11 16.27 2.44
C ASP A 150 0.23 17.41 2.95
N PHE A 151 0.30 18.55 2.25
CA PHE A 151 -0.52 19.73 2.53
C PHE A 151 -1.27 20.15 1.27
N ASP A 152 -2.42 20.80 1.45
CA ASP A 152 -3.15 21.43 0.36
C ASP A 152 -2.50 22.79 -0.04
N GLU A 153 -3.08 23.43 -1.05
CA GLU A 153 -2.61 24.74 -1.55
C GLU A 153 -2.72 25.88 -0.51
N ASN A 154 -3.47 25.67 0.58
CA ASN A 154 -3.64 26.62 1.68
C ASN A 154 -2.83 26.22 2.93
N ASP A 155 -1.85 25.33 2.79
CA ASP A 155 -1.02 24.80 3.88
C ASP A 155 -1.81 24.01 4.96
N ASN A 156 -3.01 23.49 4.67
CA ASN A 156 -3.71 22.60 5.58
C ASN A 156 -3.26 21.14 5.34
N PRO A 157 -3.07 20.35 6.41
CA PRO A 157 -2.69 18.94 6.26
C PRO A 157 -3.78 18.14 5.55
N LYS A 158 -3.37 17.37 4.52
CA LYS A 158 -4.22 16.42 3.81
C LYS A 158 -4.21 15.09 4.56
N TYR A 159 -5.38 14.68 5.00
CA TYR A 159 -5.55 13.38 5.63
C TYR A 159 -6.07 12.37 4.63
N MET A 160 -5.51 11.16 4.69
CA MET A 160 -6.08 9.99 4.05
C MET A 160 -7.02 9.29 5.03
N GLU A 161 -8.20 9.00 4.59
CA GLU A 161 -9.16 8.23 5.37
C GLU A 161 -9.05 6.74 4.99
N ALA A 162 -8.85 5.90 5.99
CA ALA A 162 -9.03 4.47 5.88
C ALA A 162 -10.37 4.10 6.54
N VAL A 163 -11.28 3.54 5.76
CA VAL A 163 -12.62 3.15 6.19
C VAL A 163 -12.66 1.63 6.35
N ARG A 164 -13.33 1.13 7.37
CA ARG A 164 -13.55 -0.31 7.54
C ARG A 164 -14.14 -0.92 6.27
N LEU A 165 -13.64 -2.08 5.84
CA LEU A 165 -14.11 -2.73 4.61
C LEU A 165 -15.62 -2.92 4.61
N GLU A 166 -16.20 -3.35 5.72
CA GLU A 166 -17.65 -3.57 5.89
C GLU A 166 -18.51 -2.29 5.82
N LYS A 167 -17.87 -1.12 5.91
CA LYS A 167 -18.51 0.21 5.81
C LYS A 167 -18.22 0.90 4.49
N SER A 168 -17.34 0.32 3.68
CA SER A 168 -16.97 0.84 2.36
C SER A 168 -17.92 0.32 1.28
N SER A 169 -17.82 0.90 0.08
CA SER A 169 -18.51 0.40 -1.11
C SER A 169 -17.69 -0.68 -1.85
N VAL A 170 -16.48 -0.97 -1.39
CA VAL A 170 -15.58 -1.93 -2.04
C VAL A 170 -15.95 -3.35 -1.64
N THR A 171 -16.11 -4.22 -2.62
CA THR A 171 -16.30 -5.65 -2.41
C THR A 171 -15.17 -6.38 -3.13
N PRO A 172 -14.09 -6.73 -2.40
CA PRO A 172 -12.95 -7.39 -3.02
C PRO A 172 -13.32 -8.80 -3.48
N GLY A 173 -12.77 -9.18 -4.63
CA GLY A 173 -12.85 -10.53 -5.17
C GLY A 173 -11.68 -11.40 -4.67
N THR A 174 -11.05 -12.13 -5.58
CA THR A 174 -9.91 -13.00 -5.29
C THR A 174 -8.63 -12.18 -5.07
N PHE A 175 -7.83 -12.57 -4.08
CA PHE A 175 -6.51 -11.98 -3.85
C PHE A 175 -5.46 -12.77 -4.61
N TYR A 176 -4.68 -12.08 -5.43
CA TYR A 176 -3.56 -12.64 -6.19
C TYR A 176 -2.25 -12.07 -5.63
N ASP A 177 -1.38 -12.93 -5.13
CA ASP A 177 -0.04 -12.52 -4.67
C ASP A 177 0.75 -11.96 -5.85
N GLN A 178 1.42 -10.81 -5.64
CA GLN A 178 2.29 -10.18 -6.64
C GLN A 178 3.31 -11.15 -7.23
N ARG A 179 3.82 -12.10 -6.44
CA ARG A 179 4.81 -13.08 -6.89
C ARG A 179 4.29 -13.94 -8.03
N VAL A 180 3.01 -14.33 -7.95
CA VAL A 180 2.38 -15.14 -9.00
C VAL A 180 2.21 -14.35 -10.29
N ILE A 181 1.89 -13.06 -10.17
CA ILE A 181 1.69 -12.18 -11.33
C ILE A 181 3.04 -11.78 -11.94
N SER A 182 4.05 -11.47 -11.11
CA SER A 182 5.37 -11.04 -11.58
C SER A 182 6.18 -12.16 -12.26
N GLU A 183 5.85 -13.42 -11.99
CA GLU A 183 6.45 -14.60 -12.68
C GLU A 183 5.89 -14.83 -14.08
N LEU A 184 4.83 -14.12 -14.47
CA LEU A 184 4.29 -14.23 -15.82
C LEU A 184 5.24 -13.57 -16.82
N PRO A 185 5.39 -14.12 -18.03
CA PRO A 185 6.12 -13.47 -19.12
C PRO A 185 5.48 -12.14 -19.49
N HIS A 186 6.23 -11.05 -19.37
CA HIS A 186 5.82 -9.73 -19.82
C HIS A 186 6.35 -9.42 -21.22
N ILE A 187 5.64 -8.56 -21.93
CA ILE A 187 6.09 -7.99 -23.19
C ILE A 187 7.28 -7.09 -22.87
N GLU A 188 8.46 -7.41 -23.40
CA GLU A 188 9.60 -6.52 -23.29
C GLU A 188 9.24 -5.21 -24.01
N ASN A 189 9.14 -4.13 -23.26
CA ASN A 189 9.09 -2.81 -23.86
C ASN A 189 10.42 -2.63 -24.59
N VAL A 190 10.39 -2.76 -25.91
CA VAL A 190 11.49 -2.31 -26.74
C VAL A 190 11.53 -0.81 -26.52
N ASP A 191 12.44 -0.38 -25.64
CA ASP A 191 12.71 1.03 -25.43
C ASP A 191 12.74 1.70 -26.79
N ALA A 192 11.81 2.61 -27.02
CA ALA A 192 11.86 3.46 -28.19
C ALA A 192 13.19 4.22 -28.09
N GLU A 193 14.20 3.73 -28.82
CA GLU A 193 15.44 4.46 -29.01
C GLU A 193 15.05 5.88 -29.45
N VAL A 194 15.16 6.79 -28.51
CA VAL A 194 15.02 8.22 -28.76
C VAL A 194 16.19 8.60 -29.66
N GLN A 195 15.87 8.74 -30.95
CA GLN A 195 16.75 9.37 -31.93
C GLN A 195 16.80 10.88 -31.69
#